data_5961b89e947c895e08d1e0825e96ee1c
#
_entry.id   5961b89e947c895e08d1e0825e96ee1c
#
_cell.length_a   1.000
_cell.length_b   1.000
_cell.length_c   1.000
_cell.angle_alpha   90.00
_cell.angle_beta   90.00
_cell.angle_gamma   90.00
#
_symmetry.space_group_name_H-M   'P 1'
#
loop_
_entity.id
_entity.type
_entity.pdbx_description
1 polymer ?
#
loop_
_entity_poly.entity_id
_entity_poly.type
_entity_poly.pdbx_seq_one_letter_code
_entity_poly.pdbx_strand_id
1 'polypeptide(L)'
;MGINSDKLLRASGAVMLTHGKIWTAIDALARRYGLSPSGLAKRAGLDATAFNPSKRVTTEGRPRWPTTESLAKVLSATGATLDEFVDLLEAEAAGLRKAPQPIPLIGFTQAGAGGFFDDGGFPVGGGWDQIRFPRVDDENAYALEVTGESMQPLYRDGDILIVSPNSAARKGDRVVLRTTDGEVMAKILVRRTAKTVELASFNPDHPNLVFPIERIDWMARIVWASQ
;
A
#
# COMPACT_ATOMS: atom_id res chain seq x y z
N MET A 1 -22.61 -33.63 4.59
CA MET A 1 -22.60 -32.25 4.07
C MET A 1 -21.72 -31.44 5.01
N GLY A 2 -20.40 -31.44 4.74
CA GLY A 2 -19.41 -30.83 5.62
C GLY A 2 -19.31 -29.33 5.34
N ILE A 3 -19.66 -28.55 6.34
CA ILE A 3 -19.45 -27.08 6.28
C ILE A 3 -17.96 -26.83 6.39
N ASN A 4 -17.40 -26.23 5.36
CA ASN A 4 -15.98 -25.94 5.23
C ASN A 4 -15.58 -24.88 6.29
N SER A 5 -14.98 -25.32 7.40
CA SER A 5 -14.56 -24.47 8.53
C SER A 5 -13.61 -23.32 8.12
N ASP A 6 -12.89 -23.47 7.02
CA ASP A 6 -11.99 -22.43 6.48
C ASP A 6 -12.72 -21.19 5.93
N LYS A 7 -14.00 -21.32 5.56
CA LYS A 7 -14.78 -20.20 5.01
C LYS A 7 -15.40 -19.33 6.10
N LEU A 8 -15.64 -19.90 7.29
CA LEU A 8 -16.17 -19.18 8.46
C LEU A 8 -15.07 -18.38 9.20
N LEU A 9 -13.83 -18.84 9.19
CA LEU A 9 -12.70 -18.16 9.83
C LEU A 9 -12.25 -16.87 9.09
N ARG A 10 -12.54 -16.74 7.80
CA ARG A 10 -12.24 -15.52 7.02
C ARG A 10 -13.20 -14.36 7.25
N ALA A 11 -14.36 -14.60 7.85
CA ALA A 11 -15.40 -13.57 8.10
C ALA A 11 -15.31 -12.91 9.48
N SER A 12 -14.44 -13.41 10.36
CA SER A 12 -14.38 -13.00 11.78
C SER A 12 -13.05 -12.34 12.08
N GLY A 13 -12.45 -11.48 11.41
CA GLY A 13 -11.25 -10.69 11.80
C GLY A 13 -10.26 -11.34 12.80
N ALA A 14 -10.33 -12.65 13.00
CA ALA A 14 -9.52 -13.37 13.98
C ALA A 14 -8.06 -13.39 13.54
N VAL A 15 -7.20 -12.77 14.33
CA VAL A 15 -5.76 -12.78 14.13
C VAL A 15 -5.24 -14.18 14.36
N MET A 16 -4.92 -14.88 13.27
CA MET A 16 -4.21 -16.17 13.41
C MET A 16 -2.76 -15.88 13.76
N LEU A 17 -2.36 -16.32 14.96
CA LEU A 17 -0.96 -16.32 15.40
C LEU A 17 -0.16 -17.34 14.59
N THR A 18 0.79 -16.86 13.80
CA THR A 18 1.76 -17.70 13.11
C THR A 18 3.16 -17.44 13.65
N HIS A 19 4.05 -18.41 13.50
CA HIS A 19 5.46 -18.29 13.90
C HIS A 19 6.10 -17.01 13.34
N GLY A 20 5.93 -16.74 12.05
CA GLY A 20 6.46 -15.54 11.42
C GLY A 20 5.93 -14.25 12.05
N LYS A 21 4.61 -14.14 12.22
CA LYS A 21 3.96 -12.95 12.77
C LYS A 21 4.46 -12.60 14.17
N ILE A 22 4.62 -13.59 15.06
CA ILE A 22 5.05 -13.31 16.42
C ILE A 22 6.51 -12.82 16.48
N TRP A 23 7.39 -13.36 15.64
CA TRP A 23 8.76 -12.89 15.55
C TRP A 23 8.86 -11.50 14.92
N THR A 24 8.05 -11.21 13.90
CA THR A 24 8.00 -9.87 13.29
C THR A 24 7.45 -8.84 14.27
N ALA A 25 6.44 -9.19 15.08
CA ALA A 25 5.95 -8.30 16.14
C ALA A 25 6.99 -8.00 17.21
N ILE A 26 7.82 -8.99 17.61
CA ILE A 26 8.95 -8.79 18.52
C ILE A 26 9.98 -7.85 17.91
N ASP A 27 10.31 -8.01 16.62
CA ASP A 27 11.23 -7.12 15.90
C ASP A 27 10.66 -5.71 15.79
N ALA A 28 9.36 -5.57 15.53
CA ALA A 28 8.67 -4.29 15.49
C ALA A 28 8.68 -3.59 16.86
N LEU A 29 8.46 -4.35 17.92
CA LEU A 29 8.57 -3.84 19.29
C LEU A 29 9.99 -3.36 19.61
N ALA A 30 11.03 -4.13 19.23
CA ALA A 30 12.41 -3.70 19.37
C ALA A 30 12.67 -2.37 18.66
N ARG A 31 12.28 -2.26 17.38
CA ARG A 31 12.44 -1.03 16.60
C ARG A 31 11.71 0.16 17.22
N ARG A 32 10.49 -0.03 17.73
CA ARG A 32 9.71 1.02 18.38
C ARG A 32 10.44 1.65 19.58
N TYR A 33 11.22 0.85 20.29
CA TYR A 33 12.04 1.32 21.42
C TYR A 33 13.50 1.63 21.06
N GLY A 34 13.83 1.71 19.77
CA GLY A 34 15.19 2.02 19.29
C GLY A 34 16.21 0.92 19.60
N LEU A 35 15.75 -0.32 19.73
CA LEU A 35 16.59 -1.47 20.10
C LEU A 35 16.76 -2.45 18.92
N SER A 36 17.91 -3.12 18.88
CA SER A 36 18.06 -4.34 18.09
C SER A 36 17.39 -5.54 18.81
N PRO A 37 17.14 -6.65 18.11
CA PRO A 37 16.63 -7.88 18.77
C PRO A 37 17.50 -8.33 19.96
N SER A 38 18.82 -8.24 19.82
CA SER A 38 19.77 -8.54 20.90
C SER A 38 19.69 -7.52 22.03
N GLY A 39 19.49 -6.24 21.71
CA GLY A 39 19.30 -5.18 22.69
C GLY A 39 18.03 -5.37 23.49
N LEU A 40 16.93 -5.74 22.83
CA LEU A 40 15.66 -6.06 23.49
C LEU A 40 15.79 -7.27 24.42
N ALA A 41 16.47 -8.34 23.97
CA ALA A 41 16.72 -9.52 24.81
C ALA A 41 17.51 -9.15 26.06
N LYS A 42 18.60 -8.40 25.95
CA LYS A 42 19.40 -7.93 27.10
C LYS A 42 18.56 -7.08 28.05
N ARG A 43 17.79 -6.13 27.54
CA ARG A 43 16.92 -5.25 28.34
C ARG A 43 15.87 -6.05 29.10
N ALA A 44 15.38 -7.13 28.53
CA ALA A 44 14.43 -8.06 29.13
C ALA A 44 15.08 -9.09 30.09
N GLY A 45 16.39 -9.01 30.35
CA GLY A 45 17.11 -9.96 31.20
C GLY A 45 17.18 -11.37 30.59
N LEU A 46 17.17 -11.47 29.26
CA LEU A 46 17.30 -12.72 28.51
C LEU A 46 18.70 -12.83 27.90
N ASP A 47 19.05 -14.02 27.45
CA ASP A 47 20.26 -14.20 26.64
C ASP A 47 20.24 -13.29 25.41
N ALA A 48 21.34 -12.59 25.13
CA ALA A 48 21.43 -11.62 24.06
C ALA A 48 21.08 -12.19 22.68
N THR A 49 21.23 -13.49 22.49
CA THR A 49 20.94 -14.19 21.24
C THR A 49 19.53 -14.74 21.16
N ALA A 50 18.74 -14.64 22.23
CA ALA A 50 17.41 -15.28 22.34
C ALA A 50 16.46 -14.93 21.18
N PHE A 51 16.56 -13.70 20.66
CA PHE A 51 15.69 -13.19 19.61
C PHE A 51 16.37 -13.08 18.23
N ASN A 52 17.61 -13.55 18.10
CA ASN A 52 18.30 -13.51 16.81
C ASN A 52 17.61 -14.43 15.78
N PRO A 53 17.59 -14.04 14.51
CA PRO A 53 16.98 -14.84 13.44
C PRO A 53 17.47 -16.29 13.41
N SER A 54 18.77 -16.51 13.65
CA SER A 54 19.37 -17.85 13.70
C SER A 54 18.84 -18.75 14.83
N LYS A 55 18.18 -18.18 15.84
CA LYS A 55 17.58 -18.92 16.96
C LYS A 55 16.08 -19.15 16.82
N ARG A 56 15.47 -18.66 15.76
CA ARG A 56 14.02 -18.81 15.50
C ARG A 56 13.65 -20.14 14.87
N VAL A 57 14.66 -20.90 14.46
CA VAL A 57 14.53 -22.24 13.90
C VAL A 57 15.53 -23.14 14.61
N THR A 58 15.16 -24.38 14.88
CA THR A 58 16.09 -25.36 15.43
C THR A 58 17.09 -25.82 14.37
N THR A 59 18.16 -26.50 14.76
CA THR A 59 19.13 -27.12 13.83
C THR A 59 18.48 -28.12 12.87
N GLU A 60 17.31 -28.65 13.24
CA GLU A 60 16.51 -29.61 12.48
C GLU A 60 15.47 -28.90 11.56
N GLY A 61 15.49 -27.56 11.49
CA GLY A 61 14.56 -26.79 10.66
C GLY A 61 13.16 -26.59 11.27
N ARG A 62 12.94 -26.97 12.52
CA ARG A 62 11.64 -26.80 13.18
C ARG A 62 11.47 -25.37 13.71
N PRO A 63 10.27 -24.76 13.55
CA PRO A 63 9.97 -23.45 14.10
C PRO A 63 10.14 -23.40 15.62
N ARG A 64 10.96 -22.48 16.13
CA ARG A 64 11.13 -22.23 17.55
C ARG A 64 10.33 -20.99 17.94
N TRP A 65 9.35 -21.20 18.80
CA TRP A 65 8.49 -20.13 19.30
C TRP A 65 9.10 -19.43 20.51
N PRO A 66 8.89 -18.12 20.68
CA PRO A 66 9.20 -17.45 21.94
C PRO A 66 8.30 -18.02 23.03
N THR A 67 8.83 -18.15 24.24
CA THR A 67 8.04 -18.58 25.40
C THR A 67 7.17 -17.42 25.90
N THR A 68 6.05 -17.73 26.56
CA THR A 68 5.21 -16.72 27.23
C THR A 68 5.99 -15.95 28.29
N GLU A 69 6.94 -16.60 28.97
CA GLU A 69 7.86 -15.97 29.91
C GLU A 69 8.74 -14.92 29.20
N SER A 70 9.33 -15.26 28.04
CA SER A 70 10.14 -14.33 27.28
C SER A 70 9.33 -13.12 26.82
N LEU A 71 8.08 -13.34 26.39
CA LEU A 71 7.18 -12.27 26.01
C LEU A 71 6.83 -11.36 27.19
N ALA A 72 6.47 -11.95 28.34
CA ALA A 72 6.16 -11.19 29.56
C ALA A 72 7.35 -10.32 30.01
N LYS A 73 8.57 -10.88 29.98
CA LYS A 73 9.80 -10.12 30.31
C LYS A 73 10.04 -8.95 29.35
N VAL A 74 9.80 -9.15 28.05
CA VAL A 74 9.94 -8.09 27.05
C VAL A 74 8.93 -6.97 27.28
N LEU A 75 7.67 -7.30 27.47
CA LEU A 75 6.62 -6.31 27.73
C LEU A 75 6.92 -5.53 29.02
N SER A 76 7.29 -6.22 30.09
CA SER A 76 7.68 -5.58 31.36
C SER A 76 8.89 -4.65 31.20
N ALA A 77 9.93 -5.07 30.47
CA ALA A 77 11.15 -4.30 30.27
C ALA A 77 10.95 -3.07 29.38
N THR A 78 9.98 -3.11 28.46
CA THR A 78 9.67 -1.99 27.56
C THR A 78 8.57 -1.09 28.09
N GLY A 79 7.76 -1.56 29.05
CA GLY A 79 6.54 -0.89 29.49
C GLY A 79 5.38 -1.00 28.49
N ALA A 80 5.54 -1.82 27.45
CA ALA A 80 4.49 -2.06 26.48
C ALA A 80 3.39 -2.95 27.07
N THR A 81 2.13 -2.65 26.71
CA THR A 81 0.99 -3.48 27.08
C THR A 81 0.82 -4.68 26.16
N LEU A 82 0.03 -5.65 26.59
CA LEU A 82 -0.33 -6.79 25.72
C LEU A 82 -1.13 -6.31 24.49
N ASP A 83 -2.02 -5.33 24.68
CA ASP A 83 -2.81 -4.74 23.59
C ASP A 83 -1.91 -4.09 22.53
N GLU A 84 -0.88 -3.34 22.96
CA GLU A 84 0.11 -2.79 22.02
C GLU A 84 0.86 -3.87 21.26
N PHE A 85 1.14 -5.02 21.90
CA PHE A 85 1.77 -6.14 21.22
C PHE A 85 0.82 -6.83 20.24
N VAL A 86 -0.47 -6.98 20.59
CA VAL A 86 -1.51 -7.47 19.70
C VAL A 86 -1.68 -6.53 18.50
N ASP A 87 -1.67 -5.23 18.71
CA ASP A 87 -1.67 -4.24 17.64
C ASP A 87 -0.49 -4.42 16.67
N LEU A 88 0.70 -4.74 17.17
CA LEU A 88 1.85 -5.06 16.33
C LEU A 88 1.68 -6.37 15.56
N LEU A 89 1.09 -7.41 16.18
CA LEU A 89 0.75 -8.67 15.52
C LEU A 89 -0.25 -8.46 14.38
N GLU A 90 -1.26 -7.62 14.61
CA GLU A 90 -2.27 -7.28 13.61
C GLU A 90 -1.70 -6.41 12.50
N ALA A 91 -0.87 -5.45 12.83
CA ALA A 91 -0.18 -4.58 11.91
C ALA A 91 0.65 -5.36 10.90
N GLU A 92 1.38 -6.35 11.39
CA GLU A 92 2.19 -7.24 10.55
C GLU A 92 1.32 -8.27 9.79
N ALA A 93 0.25 -8.76 10.43
CA ALA A 93 -0.69 -9.71 9.81
C ALA A 93 -1.46 -9.11 8.63
N ALA A 94 -1.76 -7.82 8.72
CA ALA A 94 -2.46 -7.10 7.68
C ALA A 94 -1.50 -6.55 6.61
N GLY A 95 -0.18 -6.65 6.82
CA GLY A 95 0.81 -5.90 6.05
C GLY A 95 0.57 -4.38 6.16
N LEU A 96 -0.04 -3.90 7.24
CA LEU A 96 -0.93 -2.76 7.23
C LEU A 96 -0.56 -1.62 8.17
N ARG A 97 0.66 -1.54 8.73
CA ARG A 97 0.96 -0.33 9.51
C ARG A 97 2.38 0.20 9.29
N LYS A 98 2.65 0.66 8.09
CA LYS A 98 3.17 2.02 7.97
C LYS A 98 2.03 2.95 8.41
N ALA A 99 2.32 3.92 9.29
CA ALA A 99 1.35 4.96 9.62
C ALA A 99 0.73 5.52 8.33
N PRO A 100 -0.54 5.98 8.34
CA PRO A 100 -1.15 6.58 7.17
C PRO A 100 -0.16 7.58 6.58
N GLN A 101 0.36 7.29 5.39
CA GLN A 101 1.31 8.19 4.75
C GLN A 101 0.51 9.35 4.20
N PRO A 102 0.93 10.59 4.48
CA PRO A 102 0.37 11.72 3.80
C PRO A 102 0.74 11.59 2.33
N ILE A 103 -0.23 11.49 1.46
CA ILE A 103 -0.04 11.49 0.02
C ILE A 103 -0.44 12.86 -0.56
N PRO A 104 0.33 13.42 -1.51
CA PRO A 104 0.01 14.72 -2.09
C PRO A 104 -1.32 14.65 -2.84
N LEU A 105 -2.18 15.65 -2.63
CA LEU A 105 -3.45 15.85 -3.33
C LEU A 105 -3.25 16.89 -4.43
N ILE A 106 -3.55 16.51 -5.64
CA ILE A 106 -3.37 17.36 -6.85
C ILE A 106 -4.72 17.47 -7.56
N GLY A 107 -5.13 18.66 -7.93
CA GLY A 107 -6.32 18.85 -8.77
C GLY A 107 -6.12 18.26 -10.17
N PHE A 108 -7.12 17.58 -10.72
CA PHE A 108 -7.02 16.92 -12.02
C PHE A 108 -6.68 17.91 -13.15
N THR A 109 -7.24 19.11 -13.10
CA THR A 109 -6.90 20.22 -14.02
C THR A 109 -5.46 20.68 -13.90
N GLN A 110 -4.90 20.68 -12.70
CA GLN A 110 -3.50 21.03 -12.46
C GLN A 110 -2.56 19.96 -13.02
N ALA A 111 -2.96 18.70 -12.99
CA ALA A 111 -2.19 17.59 -13.55
C ALA A 111 -1.90 17.79 -15.06
N GLY A 112 -2.80 18.46 -15.80
CA GLY A 112 -2.61 18.83 -17.21
C GLY A 112 -1.76 20.08 -17.45
N ALA A 113 -1.60 20.95 -16.46
CA ALA A 113 -1.00 22.28 -16.64
C ALA A 113 0.54 22.30 -16.82
N GLY A 114 1.22 21.15 -16.84
CA GLY A 114 2.69 21.04 -17.00
C GLY A 114 3.49 21.43 -15.75
N GLY A 115 4.62 20.76 -15.55
CA GLY A 115 5.54 21.06 -14.44
C GLY A 115 5.17 20.45 -13.08
N PHE A 116 4.04 19.76 -12.98
CA PHE A 116 3.60 19.07 -11.76
C PHE A 116 3.96 17.59 -11.73
N PHE A 117 4.35 17.03 -12.87
CA PHE A 117 4.78 15.64 -13.01
C PHE A 117 6.04 15.58 -13.86
N ASP A 118 6.93 14.65 -13.51
CA ASP A 118 8.06 14.29 -14.37
C ASP A 118 7.64 13.32 -15.49
N ASP A 119 8.60 12.92 -16.33
CA ASP A 119 8.38 12.02 -17.47
C ASP A 119 7.95 10.60 -17.03
N GLY A 120 8.05 10.26 -15.77
CA GLY A 120 7.60 9.00 -15.18
C GLY A 120 6.20 9.08 -14.55
N GLY A 121 5.57 10.26 -14.55
CA GLY A 121 4.28 10.48 -13.91
C GLY A 121 4.37 10.62 -12.38
N PHE A 122 5.55 10.96 -11.85
CA PHE A 122 5.76 11.24 -10.44
C PHE A 122 5.52 12.71 -10.16
N PRO A 123 4.79 13.06 -9.08
CA PRO A 123 4.58 14.46 -8.72
C PRO A 123 5.90 15.13 -8.36
N VAL A 124 6.17 16.28 -8.99
CA VAL A 124 7.34 17.11 -8.72
C VAL A 124 6.91 18.47 -8.19
N GLY A 125 7.63 18.97 -7.18
CA GLY A 125 7.33 20.23 -6.51
C GLY A 125 6.90 20.03 -5.05
N GLY A 126 6.37 21.09 -4.44
CA GLY A 126 5.96 21.10 -3.04
C GLY A 126 4.77 22.05 -2.82
N GLY A 127 4.20 22.03 -1.59
CA GLY A 127 3.07 22.86 -1.24
C GLY A 127 1.70 22.25 -1.58
N TRP A 128 1.68 20.95 -1.89
CA TRP A 128 0.45 20.20 -2.09
C TRP A 128 -0.35 20.07 -0.79
N ASP A 129 -1.65 20.14 -0.88
CA ASP A 129 -2.51 19.59 0.15
C ASP A 129 -2.20 18.11 0.32
N GLN A 130 -2.46 17.59 1.51
CA GLN A 130 -2.14 16.20 1.83
C GLN A 130 -3.37 15.49 2.38
N ILE A 131 -3.64 14.31 1.86
CA ILE A 131 -4.65 13.42 2.43
C ILE A 131 -3.97 12.27 3.16
N ARG A 132 -4.61 11.82 4.24
CA ARG A 132 -4.19 10.61 4.96
C ARG A 132 -4.92 9.42 4.37
N PHE A 133 -4.18 8.57 3.70
CA PHE A 133 -4.72 7.33 3.16
C PHE A 133 -4.16 6.13 3.94
N PRO A 134 -4.99 5.11 4.27
CA PRO A 134 -4.58 4.02 5.16
C PRO A 134 -3.33 3.28 4.72
N ARG A 135 -3.18 3.00 3.43
CA ARG A 135 -1.97 2.44 2.82
C ARG A 135 -2.03 2.40 1.31
N VAL A 136 -0.93 2.81 0.69
CA VAL A 136 -0.57 2.44 -0.68
C VAL A 136 0.82 1.83 -0.63
N ASP A 137 1.07 0.73 -1.34
CA ASP A 137 2.38 0.05 -1.37
C ASP A 137 3.41 0.78 -2.25
N ASP A 138 3.04 1.94 -2.78
CA ASP A 138 3.85 2.81 -3.62
C ASP A 138 4.18 4.09 -2.85
N GLU A 139 5.46 4.33 -2.60
CA GLU A 139 5.94 5.53 -1.89
C GLU A 139 5.73 6.81 -2.72
N ASN A 140 5.55 6.68 -4.03
CA ASN A 140 5.31 7.77 -4.96
C ASN A 140 3.83 7.92 -5.32
N ALA A 141 2.93 7.22 -4.60
CA ALA A 141 1.51 7.38 -4.81
C ALA A 141 1.05 8.82 -4.54
N TYR A 142 0.10 9.26 -5.33
CA TYR A 142 -0.53 10.58 -5.17
C TYR A 142 -2.05 10.47 -5.32
N ALA A 143 -2.74 11.49 -4.86
CA ALA A 143 -4.17 11.64 -5.01
C ALA A 143 -4.48 12.67 -6.09
N LEU A 144 -5.46 12.37 -6.93
CA LEU A 144 -6.04 13.32 -7.88
C LEU A 144 -7.49 13.59 -7.48
N GLU A 145 -7.84 14.86 -7.37
CA GLU A 145 -9.23 15.30 -7.22
C GLU A 145 -9.87 15.45 -8.59
N VAL A 146 -10.95 14.72 -8.81
CA VAL A 146 -11.74 14.79 -10.06
C VAL A 146 -12.42 16.14 -10.15
N THR A 147 -12.32 16.78 -11.31
CA THR A 147 -12.98 18.05 -11.58
C THR A 147 -13.87 17.93 -12.82
N GLY A 148 -15.12 18.38 -12.69
CA GLY A 148 -16.10 18.38 -13.77
C GLY A 148 -16.79 17.03 -14.01
N GLU A 149 -17.50 16.91 -15.14
CA GLU A 149 -18.42 15.81 -15.39
C GLU A 149 -17.93 14.79 -16.43
N SER A 150 -16.76 14.99 -17.02
CA SER A 150 -16.25 14.15 -18.12
C SER A 150 -15.98 12.68 -17.74
N MET A 151 -15.91 12.39 -16.46
CA MET A 151 -15.66 11.03 -15.94
C MET A 151 -16.92 10.36 -15.36
N GLN A 152 -18.07 11.00 -15.52
CA GLN A 152 -19.35 10.39 -15.15
C GLN A 152 -19.68 9.22 -16.09
N PRO A 153 -20.51 8.25 -15.63
CA PRO A 153 -21.13 8.18 -14.29
C PRO A 153 -20.21 7.59 -13.22
N LEU A 154 -18.99 7.17 -13.57
CA LEU A 154 -18.11 6.40 -12.68
C LEU A 154 -17.48 7.26 -11.59
N TYR A 155 -17.01 8.45 -11.95
CA TYR A 155 -16.42 9.42 -11.03
C TYR A 155 -17.14 10.74 -11.13
N ARG A 156 -17.36 11.36 -9.98
CA ARG A 156 -18.04 12.65 -9.84
C ARG A 156 -17.04 13.74 -9.51
N ASP A 157 -17.45 14.97 -9.73
CA ASP A 157 -16.72 16.15 -9.26
C ASP A 157 -16.45 16.04 -7.74
N GLY A 158 -15.21 16.27 -7.32
CA GLY A 158 -14.75 16.11 -5.93
C GLY A 158 -14.36 14.69 -5.53
N ASP A 159 -14.54 13.66 -6.37
CA ASP A 159 -14.04 12.32 -6.06
C ASP A 159 -12.51 12.30 -6.04
N ILE A 160 -11.95 11.49 -5.14
CA ILE A 160 -10.52 11.32 -4.98
C ILE A 160 -10.07 10.01 -5.61
N LEU A 161 -9.11 10.07 -6.50
CA LEU A 161 -8.44 8.91 -7.12
C LEU A 161 -7.05 8.74 -6.52
N ILE A 162 -6.73 7.56 -6.01
CA ILE A 162 -5.36 7.24 -5.61
C ILE A 162 -4.65 6.57 -6.77
N VAL A 163 -3.55 7.17 -7.18
CA VAL A 163 -2.76 6.79 -8.35
C VAL A 163 -1.40 6.27 -7.90
N SER A 164 -0.96 5.18 -8.50
CA SER A 164 0.32 4.53 -8.22
C SER A 164 1.15 4.45 -9.49
N PRO A 165 2.17 5.31 -9.67
CA PRO A 165 3.06 5.30 -10.83
C PRO A 165 3.86 4.01 -10.98
N ASN A 166 4.30 3.43 -9.86
CA ASN A 166 5.11 2.21 -9.86
C ASN A 166 4.30 0.93 -10.08
N SER A 167 2.96 1.00 -10.06
CA SER A 167 2.11 -0.15 -10.30
C SER A 167 1.91 -0.39 -11.79
N ALA A 168 2.35 -1.55 -12.29
CA ALA A 168 2.14 -1.91 -13.68
C ALA A 168 0.65 -1.96 -14.03
N ALA A 169 0.24 -1.19 -15.01
CA ALA A 169 -1.14 -1.20 -15.53
C ALA A 169 -1.36 -2.42 -16.42
N ARG A 170 -2.48 -3.12 -16.24
CA ARG A 170 -2.90 -4.30 -16.99
C ARG A 170 -4.20 -4.01 -17.75
N LYS A 171 -4.50 -4.84 -18.74
CA LYS A 171 -5.79 -4.81 -19.43
C LYS A 171 -6.95 -4.85 -18.42
N GLY A 172 -7.88 -3.92 -18.56
CA GLY A 172 -9.03 -3.75 -17.67
C GLY A 172 -8.79 -2.83 -16.47
N ASP A 173 -7.53 -2.44 -16.20
CA ASP A 173 -7.24 -1.49 -15.14
C ASP A 173 -7.69 -0.09 -15.53
N ARG A 174 -8.05 0.67 -14.52
CA ARG A 174 -8.29 2.11 -14.63
C ARG A 174 -6.95 2.82 -14.52
N VAL A 175 -6.70 3.74 -15.43
CA VAL A 175 -5.43 4.43 -15.53
C VAL A 175 -5.64 5.93 -15.67
N VAL A 176 -4.72 6.70 -15.15
CA VAL A 176 -4.50 8.09 -15.53
C VAL A 176 -3.33 8.10 -16.51
N LEU A 177 -3.44 8.86 -17.55
CA LEU A 177 -2.36 9.03 -18.52
C LEU A 177 -2.25 10.50 -18.91
N ARG A 178 -1.06 10.88 -19.34
CA ARG A 178 -0.76 12.16 -19.95
C ARG A 178 -0.25 11.92 -21.35
N THR A 179 -0.74 12.74 -22.28
CA THR A 179 -0.21 12.76 -23.65
C THR A 179 0.96 13.74 -23.75
N THR A 180 1.77 13.59 -24.78
CA THR A 180 2.87 14.53 -25.10
C THR A 180 2.39 15.96 -25.37
N ASP A 181 1.10 16.14 -25.70
CA ASP A 181 0.47 17.45 -25.85
C ASP A 181 0.04 18.06 -24.49
N GLY A 182 0.25 17.32 -23.39
CA GLY A 182 -0.06 17.77 -22.04
C GLY A 182 -1.49 17.47 -21.58
N GLU A 183 -2.31 16.79 -22.39
CA GLU A 183 -3.66 16.40 -21.98
C GLU A 183 -3.60 15.25 -20.95
N VAL A 184 -4.27 15.44 -19.82
CA VAL A 184 -4.40 14.39 -18.78
C VAL A 184 -5.81 13.84 -18.80
N MET A 185 -5.93 12.53 -18.77
CA MET A 185 -7.22 11.84 -18.79
C MET A 185 -7.21 10.57 -17.94
N ALA A 186 -8.37 10.22 -17.40
CA ALA A 186 -8.59 8.92 -16.75
C ALA A 186 -9.42 8.03 -17.68
N LYS A 187 -8.98 6.81 -17.91
CA LYS A 187 -9.57 5.85 -18.87
C LYS A 187 -9.41 4.42 -18.37
N ILE A 188 -10.06 3.48 -19.05
CA ILE A 188 -9.86 2.04 -18.88
C ILE A 188 -8.85 1.58 -19.94
N LEU A 189 -7.80 0.90 -19.51
CA LEU A 189 -6.81 0.30 -20.42
C LEU A 189 -7.41 -0.95 -21.08
N VAL A 190 -7.76 -0.86 -22.35
CA VAL A 190 -8.29 -1.98 -23.14
C VAL A 190 -7.15 -2.87 -23.63
N ARG A 191 -6.12 -2.24 -24.21
CA ARG A 191 -4.99 -2.93 -24.80
C ARG A 191 -3.75 -2.04 -24.85
N ARG A 192 -2.59 -2.64 -24.59
CA ARG A 192 -1.29 -2.00 -24.81
C ARG A 192 -0.43 -2.95 -25.65
N THR A 193 0.15 -2.41 -26.71
CA THR A 193 1.11 -3.08 -27.58
C THR A 193 2.43 -2.31 -27.59
N ALA A 194 3.44 -2.79 -28.32
CA ALA A 194 4.68 -2.04 -28.51
C ALA A 194 4.49 -0.74 -29.32
N LYS A 195 3.37 -0.57 -30.03
CA LYS A 195 3.13 0.56 -30.91
C LYS A 195 1.93 1.44 -30.50
N THR A 196 0.95 0.88 -29.79
CA THR A 196 -0.31 1.56 -29.52
C THR A 196 -0.85 1.25 -28.13
N VAL A 197 -1.60 2.22 -27.60
CA VAL A 197 -2.42 2.09 -26.38
C VAL A 197 -3.87 2.33 -26.77
N GLU A 198 -4.75 1.40 -26.46
CA GLU A 198 -6.20 1.49 -26.66
C GLU A 198 -6.89 1.68 -25.31
N LEU A 199 -7.74 2.72 -25.25
CA LEU A 199 -8.37 3.18 -24.03
C LEU A 199 -9.88 3.29 -24.25
N ALA A 200 -10.67 2.82 -23.28
CA ALA A 200 -12.10 3.04 -23.24
C ALA A 200 -12.44 4.18 -22.28
N SER A 201 -13.45 4.95 -22.65
CA SER A 201 -14.02 5.98 -21.79
C SER A 201 -14.88 5.32 -20.69
N PHE A 202 -15.00 5.98 -19.54
CA PHE A 202 -15.94 5.56 -18.49
C PHE A 202 -17.39 5.84 -18.91
N ASN A 203 -17.59 6.92 -19.65
CA ASN A 203 -18.88 7.23 -20.24
C ASN A 203 -19.01 6.46 -21.58
N PRO A 204 -20.02 5.56 -21.72
CA PRO A 204 -20.22 4.81 -22.96
C PRO A 204 -20.59 5.68 -24.17
N ASP A 205 -21.03 6.93 -23.97
CA ASP A 205 -21.33 7.87 -25.04
C ASP A 205 -20.07 8.42 -25.72
N HIS A 206 -18.90 8.20 -25.11
CA HIS A 206 -17.63 8.61 -25.67
C HIS A 206 -16.91 7.43 -26.35
N PRO A 207 -16.35 7.63 -27.56
CA PRO A 207 -15.66 6.56 -28.28
C PRO A 207 -14.38 6.12 -27.57
N ASN A 208 -13.95 4.89 -27.86
CA ASN A 208 -12.64 4.43 -27.50
C ASN A 208 -11.56 5.26 -28.22
N LEU A 209 -10.46 5.48 -27.53
CA LEU A 209 -9.31 6.21 -28.05
C LEU A 209 -8.16 5.25 -28.33
N VAL A 210 -7.45 5.47 -29.41
CA VAL A 210 -6.23 4.73 -29.73
C VAL A 210 -5.11 5.73 -29.96
N PHE A 211 -4.07 5.64 -29.13
CA PHE A 211 -2.90 6.49 -29.24
C PHE A 211 -1.69 5.67 -29.69
N PRO A 212 -0.85 6.20 -30.61
CA PRO A 212 0.52 5.71 -30.75
C PRO A 212 1.24 5.79 -29.41
N ILE A 213 2.11 4.81 -29.10
CA ILE A 213 2.80 4.76 -27.80
C ILE A 213 3.68 6.01 -27.56
N GLU A 214 4.24 6.58 -28.61
CA GLU A 214 5.04 7.80 -28.59
C GLU A 214 4.25 9.07 -28.25
N ARG A 215 2.91 9.01 -28.30
CA ARG A 215 2.02 10.10 -27.89
C ARG A 215 1.67 10.04 -26.40
N ILE A 216 2.09 9.02 -25.70
CA ILE A 216 1.88 8.85 -24.26
C ILE A 216 3.16 9.27 -23.55
N ASP A 217 3.06 10.34 -22.77
CA ASP A 217 4.13 10.83 -21.93
C ASP A 217 4.33 9.87 -20.75
N TRP A 218 3.27 9.67 -19.96
CA TRP A 218 3.24 8.67 -18.92
C TRP A 218 1.83 8.08 -18.74
N MET A 219 1.76 6.94 -18.06
CA MET A 219 0.53 6.25 -17.67
C MET A 219 0.69 5.58 -16.33
N ALA A 220 -0.19 5.87 -15.38
CA ALA A 220 -0.17 5.35 -14.02
C ALA A 220 -1.50 4.67 -13.67
N ARG A 221 -1.46 3.67 -12.80
CA ARG A 221 -2.62 2.89 -12.41
C ARG A 221 -3.41 3.58 -11.30
N ILE A 222 -4.73 3.66 -11.43
CA ILE A 222 -5.64 4.04 -10.34
C ILE A 222 -5.84 2.79 -9.46
N VAL A 223 -5.44 2.89 -8.21
CA VAL A 223 -5.49 1.76 -7.26
C VAL A 223 -6.66 1.86 -6.29
N TRP A 224 -7.25 3.04 -6.16
CA TRP A 224 -8.43 3.30 -5.34
C TRP A 224 -9.16 4.56 -5.82
N ALA A 225 -10.47 4.64 -5.54
CA ALA A 225 -11.28 5.83 -5.76
C ALA A 225 -12.32 5.95 -4.63
N SER A 226 -12.61 7.21 -4.23
CA SER A 226 -13.78 7.49 -3.38
C SER A 226 -15.08 7.30 -4.18
N GLN A 227 -16.16 7.02 -3.48
CA GLN A 227 -17.52 6.97 -4.02
C GLN A 227 -18.49 7.51 -2.97
#